data_4e0989960a7cf921caffedafb1a51f9d
#
_entry.id   4e0989960a7cf921caffedafb1a51f9d
#
_cell.length_a   1.000
_cell.length_b   1.000
_cell.length_c   1.000
_cell.angle_alpha   90.00
_cell.angle_beta   90.00
_cell.angle_gamma   90.00
#
_symmetry.space_group_name_H-M   'P 1'
#
loop_
_entity.id
_entity.type
_entity.pdbx_description
1 polymer ?
#
loop_
_entity_poly.entity_id
_entity_poly.type
_entity_poly.pdbx_seq_one_letter_code
_entity_poly.pdbx_strand_id
1 'polypeptide(L)'
;MGIIKQHEKIVVSWLRAFAADRINENGTEYKVLVDTAAHQYQLLSMYWDISKELVIQILFHFEIKKDGKVWILANNTDIPIAKELMKLGLVNTEIVLGFHPTELRQFSEFAVG
;
A
#
# COMPACT_ATOMS: atom_id res chain seq x y z
N MET A 1 15.24 -17.48 -3.23
CA MET A 1 14.37 -16.30 -3.28
C MET A 1 13.66 -16.18 -1.95
N GLY A 2 13.81 -15.07 -1.30
CA GLY A 2 13.22 -14.89 0.01
C GLY A 2 11.77 -14.49 -0.05
N ILE A 3 11.10 -14.62 1.10
CA ILE A 3 9.70 -14.24 1.26
C ILE A 3 9.49 -12.75 0.98
N ILE A 4 10.48 -11.91 1.27
CA ILE A 4 10.40 -10.47 1.01
C ILE A 4 10.18 -10.21 -0.49
N LYS A 5 10.93 -10.88 -1.36
CA LYS A 5 10.76 -10.72 -2.80
C LYS A 5 9.39 -11.18 -3.30
N GLN A 6 8.86 -12.25 -2.71
CA GLN A 6 7.53 -12.74 -3.05
C GLN A 6 6.46 -11.70 -2.69
N HIS A 7 6.56 -11.16 -1.48
CA HIS A 7 5.59 -10.15 -1.01
C HIS A 7 5.75 -8.83 -1.75
N GLU A 8 6.99 -8.44 -2.07
CA GLU A 8 7.25 -7.25 -2.88
C GLU A 8 6.55 -7.35 -4.22
N LYS A 9 6.64 -8.49 -4.88
CA LYS A 9 5.99 -8.70 -6.16
C LYS A 9 4.47 -8.52 -6.06
N ILE A 10 3.87 -9.03 -5.00
CA ILE A 10 2.43 -8.89 -4.76
C ILE A 10 2.06 -7.41 -4.58
N VAL A 11 2.77 -6.71 -3.69
CA VAL A 11 2.50 -5.31 -3.37
C VAL A 11 2.68 -4.44 -4.61
N VAL A 12 3.80 -4.58 -5.30
CA VAL A 12 4.10 -3.77 -6.48
C VAL A 12 3.12 -4.03 -7.60
N SER A 13 2.77 -5.31 -7.84
CA SER A 13 1.80 -5.66 -8.87
C SER A 13 0.44 -5.02 -8.60
N TRP A 14 0.00 -5.04 -7.34
CA TRP A 14 -1.27 -4.43 -6.98
C TRP A 14 -1.26 -2.92 -7.19
N LEU A 15 -0.18 -2.26 -6.75
CA LEU A 15 -0.06 -0.80 -6.91
C LEU A 15 -0.04 -0.40 -8.39
N ARG A 16 0.69 -1.13 -9.22
CA ARG A 16 0.77 -0.83 -10.65
C ARG A 16 -0.56 -1.08 -11.35
N ALA A 17 -1.29 -2.13 -10.98
CA ALA A 17 -2.60 -2.40 -11.54
C ALA A 17 -3.59 -1.29 -11.16
N PHE A 18 -3.54 -0.84 -9.91
CA PHE A 18 -4.37 0.28 -9.46
C PHE A 18 -4.12 1.53 -10.30
N ALA A 19 -2.85 1.89 -10.49
CA ALA A 19 -2.48 3.07 -11.26
C ALA A 19 -2.88 2.94 -12.73
N ALA A 20 -2.69 1.76 -13.31
CA ALA A 20 -3.01 1.51 -14.72
C ALA A 20 -4.51 1.62 -14.99
N ASP A 21 -5.34 1.15 -14.06
CA ASP A 21 -6.78 1.18 -14.20
C ASP A 21 -7.36 2.60 -14.12
N ARG A 22 -6.57 3.56 -13.65
CA ARG A 22 -7.04 4.93 -13.39
C ARG A 22 -6.27 5.98 -14.17
N ILE A 23 -5.67 5.61 -15.29
CA ILE A 23 -4.93 6.55 -16.13
C ILE A 23 -5.87 7.67 -16.58
N ASN A 24 -5.44 8.95 -16.36
CA ASN A 24 -6.12 10.16 -16.79
C ASN A 24 -7.53 10.34 -16.22
N GLU A 25 -7.86 9.67 -15.14
CA GLU A 25 -9.17 9.81 -14.52
C GLU A 25 -9.28 11.19 -13.86
N ASN A 26 -10.21 12.00 -14.37
CA ASN A 26 -10.50 13.35 -13.85
C ASN A 26 -9.27 14.25 -13.73
N GLY A 27 -8.28 14.07 -14.62
CA GLY A 27 -7.06 14.88 -14.57
C GLY A 27 -6.12 14.52 -13.44
N THR A 28 -6.40 13.45 -12.70
CA THR A 28 -5.54 12.97 -11.64
C THR A 28 -4.49 12.02 -12.18
N GLU A 29 -3.24 12.21 -11.76
CA GLU A 29 -2.17 11.27 -12.07
C GLU A 29 -1.93 10.38 -10.86
N TYR A 30 -1.62 9.11 -11.12
CA TYR A 30 -1.26 8.16 -10.07
C TYR A 30 0.17 7.71 -10.30
N LYS A 31 1.00 7.79 -9.26
CA LYS A 31 2.42 7.47 -9.34
C LYS A 31 2.76 6.36 -8.34
N VAL A 32 3.42 5.33 -8.84
CA VAL A 32 3.92 4.24 -7.99
C VAL A 32 5.38 4.50 -7.70
N LEU A 33 5.73 4.58 -6.41
CA LEU A 33 7.10 4.75 -5.97
C LEU A 33 7.55 3.49 -5.27
N VAL A 34 8.67 2.93 -5.70
CA VAL A 34 9.21 1.68 -5.17
C VAL A 34 10.66 1.89 -4.78
N ASP A 35 10.97 1.61 -3.51
CA ASP A 35 12.34 1.60 -3.01
C ASP A 35 12.65 0.20 -2.52
N THR A 36 13.32 -0.58 -3.35
CA THR A 36 13.63 -1.98 -3.03
C THR A 36 14.73 -2.12 -1.99
N ALA A 37 15.55 -1.08 -1.81
CA ALA A 37 16.61 -1.10 -0.79
C ALA A 37 16.04 -0.87 0.61
N ALA A 38 15.11 0.08 0.73
CA ALA A 38 14.48 0.40 2.01
C ALA A 38 13.18 -0.36 2.24
N HIS A 39 12.72 -1.13 1.24
CA HIS A 39 11.47 -1.89 1.29
C HIS A 39 10.27 -1.00 1.56
N GLN A 40 10.22 0.14 0.88
CA GLN A 40 9.13 1.11 0.98
C GLN A 40 8.40 1.20 -0.36
N TYR A 41 7.08 1.21 -0.32
CA TYR A 41 6.25 1.19 -1.52
C TYR A 41 5.09 2.15 -1.34
N GLN A 42 4.91 3.07 -2.29
CA GLN A 42 3.86 4.09 -2.19
C GLN A 42 3.08 4.23 -3.48
N LEU A 43 1.84 4.65 -3.36
CA LEU A 43 1.08 5.15 -4.48
C LEU A 43 0.60 6.55 -4.14
N LEU A 44 0.97 7.51 -4.98
CA LEU A 44 0.59 8.91 -4.84
C LEU A 44 -0.47 9.27 -5.86
N SER A 45 -1.38 10.17 -5.48
CA SER A 45 -2.23 10.86 -6.45
C SER A 45 -1.78 12.32 -6.54
N MET A 46 -1.83 12.87 -7.73
CA MET A 46 -1.43 14.25 -8.00
C MET A 46 -2.47 14.90 -8.90
N TYR A 47 -2.98 16.06 -8.50
CA TYR A 47 -3.94 16.80 -9.30
C TYR A 47 -3.86 18.30 -8.99
N TRP A 48 -4.35 19.11 -9.91
CA TRP A 48 -4.46 20.54 -9.71
C TRP A 48 -5.86 20.85 -9.21
N ASP A 49 -5.94 21.57 -8.08
CA ASP A 49 -7.24 21.92 -7.53
C ASP A 49 -7.82 23.17 -8.22
N ILE A 50 -9.01 23.57 -7.80
CA ILE A 50 -9.71 24.72 -8.37
C ILE A 50 -8.93 26.01 -8.15
N SER A 51 -8.12 26.07 -7.10
CA SER A 51 -7.27 27.26 -6.80
C SER A 51 -5.96 27.23 -7.60
N LYS A 52 -5.79 26.26 -8.48
CA LYS A 52 -4.58 26.06 -9.29
C LYS A 52 -3.35 25.73 -8.43
N GLU A 53 -3.57 25.04 -7.33
CA GLU A 53 -2.50 24.50 -6.51
C GLU A 53 -2.37 23.01 -6.78
N LEU A 54 -1.13 22.54 -6.81
CA LEU A 54 -0.85 21.12 -7.00
C LEU A 54 -1.08 20.39 -5.67
N VAL A 55 -1.97 19.40 -5.70
CA VAL A 55 -2.25 18.57 -4.53
C VAL A 55 -1.61 17.22 -4.73
N ILE A 56 -0.78 16.81 -3.78
CA ILE A 56 -0.12 15.50 -3.78
C ILE A 56 -0.57 14.77 -2.53
N GLN A 57 -1.12 13.57 -2.71
CA GLN A 57 -1.61 12.77 -1.59
C GLN A 57 -1.03 11.37 -1.65
N ILE A 58 -0.69 10.82 -0.48
CA ILE A 58 -0.32 9.43 -0.35
C ILE A 58 -1.62 8.65 -0.21
N LEU A 59 -1.93 7.79 -1.18
CA LEU A 59 -3.10 6.92 -1.10
C LEU A 59 -2.77 5.65 -0.33
N PHE A 60 -1.62 5.04 -0.63
CA PHE A 60 -1.16 3.83 0.03
C PHE A 60 0.31 3.94 0.35
N HIS A 61 0.71 3.41 1.49
CA HIS A 61 2.11 3.25 1.83
C HIS A 61 2.30 1.92 2.54
N PHE A 62 3.19 1.11 2.00
CA PHE A 62 3.54 -0.19 2.56
C PHE A 62 5.02 -0.25 2.90
N GLU A 63 5.34 -1.00 3.93
CA GLU A 63 6.71 -1.35 4.25
C GLU A 63 6.78 -2.87 4.45
N ILE A 64 7.79 -3.50 3.88
CA ILE A 64 8.04 -4.93 4.12
C ILE A 64 9.18 -5.05 5.10
N LYS A 65 8.91 -5.64 6.26
CA LYS A 65 9.91 -5.80 7.31
C LYS A 65 10.78 -7.01 7.04
N LYS A 66 11.85 -7.16 7.84
CA LYS A 66 12.84 -8.22 7.66
C LYS A 66 12.24 -9.62 7.77
N ASP A 67 11.21 -9.79 8.56
CA ASP A 67 10.50 -11.07 8.70
C ASP A 67 9.54 -11.35 7.55
N GLY A 68 9.44 -10.45 6.59
CA GLY A 68 8.58 -10.58 5.43
C GLY A 68 7.18 -10.04 5.60
N LYS A 69 6.80 -9.62 6.80
CA LYS A 69 5.46 -9.09 6.99
C LYS A 69 5.28 -7.77 6.25
N VAL A 70 4.10 -7.60 5.68
CA VAL A 70 3.72 -6.40 4.94
C VAL A 70 2.97 -5.47 5.89
N TRP A 71 3.57 -4.34 6.18
CA TRP A 71 2.96 -3.33 7.03
C TRP A 71 2.24 -2.32 6.16
N ILE A 72 0.95 -2.15 6.42
CA ILE A 72 0.15 -1.11 5.77
C ILE A 72 0.23 0.11 6.65
N LEU A 73 1.01 1.11 6.21
CA LEU A 73 1.24 2.33 6.98
C LEU A 73 0.28 3.44 6.64
N ALA A 74 -0.30 3.41 5.45
CA ALA A 74 -1.34 4.36 5.04
C ALA A 74 -2.29 3.70 4.06
N ASN A 75 -3.57 3.96 4.26
CA ASN A 75 -4.62 3.66 3.30
C ASN A 75 -5.63 4.80 3.41
N ASN A 76 -5.53 5.76 2.50
CA ASN A 76 -6.40 6.93 2.48
C ASN A 76 -7.50 6.77 1.43
N THR A 77 -8.04 5.57 1.33
CA THR A 77 -9.12 5.21 0.42
C THR A 77 -10.14 4.36 1.16
N ASP A 78 -11.25 4.03 0.49
CA ASP A 78 -12.26 3.11 1.00
C ASP A 78 -11.96 1.67 0.63
N ILE A 79 -10.86 1.42 -0.07
CA ILE A 79 -10.51 0.08 -0.52
C ILE A 79 -10.02 -0.77 0.64
N PRO A 80 -10.57 -1.99 0.83
CA PRO A 80 -10.09 -2.91 1.87
C PRO A 80 -8.77 -3.55 1.42
N ILE A 81 -7.67 -2.79 1.50
CA ILE A 81 -6.40 -3.16 0.87
C ILE A 81 -5.84 -4.49 1.39
N ALA A 82 -5.98 -4.77 2.69
CA ALA A 82 -5.49 -6.03 3.23
C ALA A 82 -6.16 -7.21 2.56
N LYS A 83 -7.47 -7.13 2.36
CA LYS A 83 -8.23 -8.20 1.68
C LYS A 83 -7.83 -8.32 0.22
N GLU A 84 -7.53 -7.20 -0.44
CA GLU A 84 -7.05 -7.22 -1.82
C GLU A 84 -5.70 -7.94 -1.93
N LEU A 85 -4.80 -7.69 -1.00
CA LEU A 85 -3.50 -8.36 -0.97
C LEU A 85 -3.65 -9.86 -0.68
N MET A 86 -4.63 -10.23 0.15
CA MET A 86 -4.91 -11.64 0.43
C MET A 86 -5.37 -12.38 -0.82
N LYS A 87 -6.13 -11.71 -1.69
CA LYS A 87 -6.55 -12.30 -2.97
C LYS A 87 -5.35 -12.62 -3.86
N LEU A 88 -4.24 -11.93 -3.69
CA LEU A 88 -3.03 -12.13 -4.47
C LEU A 88 -2.05 -13.12 -3.81
N GLY A 89 -2.40 -13.65 -2.63
CA GLY A 89 -1.62 -14.71 -2.02
C GLY A 89 -1.08 -14.46 -0.63
N LEU A 90 -1.21 -13.24 -0.10
CA LEU A 90 -0.83 -12.98 1.29
C LEU A 90 -1.84 -13.63 2.22
N VAL A 91 -1.38 -14.11 3.37
CA VAL A 91 -2.26 -14.60 4.42
C VAL A 91 -2.36 -13.55 5.53
N ASN A 92 -3.41 -13.63 6.34
CA ASN A 92 -3.69 -12.60 7.35
C ASN A 92 -2.55 -12.41 8.36
N THR A 93 -1.82 -13.48 8.69
CA THR A 93 -0.69 -13.39 9.64
C THR A 93 0.55 -12.72 9.05
N GLU A 94 0.56 -12.47 7.75
CA GLU A 94 1.66 -11.78 7.07
C GLU A 94 1.38 -10.28 6.88
N ILE A 95 0.22 -9.81 7.32
CA ILE A 95 -0.20 -8.42 7.15
C ILE A 95 -0.33 -7.76 8.51
N VAL A 96 0.21 -6.55 8.64
CA VAL A 96 0.09 -5.73 9.85
C VAL A 96 -0.58 -4.42 9.48
N LEU A 97 -1.63 -4.05 10.22
CA LEU A 97 -2.28 -2.75 10.04
C LEU A 97 -1.47 -1.70 10.82
N GLY A 98 -0.37 -1.26 10.20
CA GLY A 98 0.62 -0.39 10.84
C GLY A 98 0.13 1.01 11.14
N PHE A 99 -0.99 1.44 10.53
CA PHE A 99 -1.59 2.74 10.81
C PHE A 99 -2.41 2.74 12.11
N HIS A 100 -2.61 1.59 12.74
CA HIS A 100 -3.23 1.49 14.06
C HIS A 100 -2.13 1.36 15.12
N PRO A 101 -2.32 1.95 16.31
CA PRO A 101 -1.40 1.71 17.42
C PRO A 101 -1.44 0.26 17.86
N THR A 102 -0.36 -0.19 18.51
CA THR A 102 -0.19 -1.59 18.89
C THR A 102 -1.38 -2.14 19.68
N GLU A 103 -1.94 -1.32 20.57
CA GLU A 103 -3.07 -1.72 21.43
C GLU A 103 -4.30 -2.12 20.62
N LEU A 104 -4.50 -1.51 19.44
CA LEU A 104 -5.66 -1.79 18.62
C LEU A 104 -5.43 -2.96 17.66
N ARG A 105 -4.16 -3.25 17.32
CA ARG A 105 -3.85 -4.32 16.37
C ARG A 105 -4.28 -5.69 16.87
N GLN A 106 -4.27 -5.91 18.19
CA GLN A 106 -4.64 -7.19 18.77
C GLN A 106 -6.12 -7.55 18.53
N PHE A 107 -6.95 -6.56 18.19
CA PHE A 107 -8.37 -6.79 17.93
C PHE A 107 -8.65 -7.04 16.45
N SER A 108 -7.64 -6.97 15.59
CA SER A 108 -7.79 -7.26 14.18
C SER A 108 -7.54 -8.74 13.90
N GLU A 109 -7.95 -9.19 12.71
CA GLU A 109 -7.64 -10.55 12.26
C GLU A 109 -6.22 -10.68 11.70
N PHE A 110 -5.47 -9.57 11.67
CA PHE A 110 -4.13 -9.51 11.10
C PHE A 110 -3.06 -9.58 12.19
N ALA A 111 -1.81 -9.67 11.76
CA ALA A 111 -0.68 -9.76 12.69
C ALA A 111 -0.56 -8.47 13.52
N VAL A 112 -0.06 -8.59 14.74
CA VAL A 112 0.12 -7.43 15.63
C VAL A 112 1.48 -6.75 15.44
N GLY A 113 2.40 -7.41 14.80
CA GLY A 113 3.71 -6.85 14.53
C GLY A 113 4.75 -7.91 14.28
#